data_568b68ea2a7abe27d03206f1800f97d4
#
_entry.id   568b68ea2a7abe27d03206f1800f97d4
#
_cell.length_a   1.000
_cell.length_b   1.000
_cell.length_c   1.000
_cell.angle_alpha   90.00
_cell.angle_beta   90.00
_cell.angle_gamma   90.00
#
_symmetry.space_group_name_H-M   'P 1'
#
loop_
_entity.id
_entity.type
_entity.pdbx_description
1 polymer ?
#
loop_
_entity_poly.entity_id
_entity_poly.type
_entity_poly.pdbx_seq_one_letter_code
_entity_poly.pdbx_strand_id
1 'polypeptide(L)'
;MELLVTATARDGAGVARAEDGRVIFVEGALAGETVTVEVIEIDKRWSRARVVDVLDPSPERVPVPCVHRLAGCGGCDLLHVAAGFQLGMKAGIVVEQLRRAGVDAPSPILRPLEDDHGRTTVRAAVLDGRAGYRIGGSHDVIVPETCGAVDPLVEQ
;
A
#
# COMPACT_ATOMS: atom_id res chain seq x y z
N MET A 1 -8.03 0.88 -17.93
CA MET A 1 -9.20 -0.03 -17.88
C MET A 1 -9.95 0.18 -16.57
N GLU A 2 -11.26 -0.06 -16.53
CA GLU A 2 -12.07 0.02 -15.32
C GLU A 2 -12.15 -1.34 -14.63
N LEU A 3 -12.05 -1.36 -13.30
CA LEU A 3 -12.03 -2.59 -12.49
C LEU A 3 -12.78 -2.38 -11.17
N LEU A 4 -13.54 -3.39 -10.76
CA LEU A 4 -14.05 -3.53 -9.40
C LEU A 4 -13.01 -4.29 -8.55
N VAL A 5 -12.58 -3.69 -7.47
CA VAL A 5 -11.64 -4.27 -6.50
C VAL A 5 -12.42 -5.09 -5.47
N THR A 6 -12.14 -6.38 -5.37
CA THR A 6 -12.95 -7.32 -4.57
C THR A 6 -12.28 -7.78 -3.28
N ALA A 7 -10.97 -7.58 -3.14
CA ALA A 7 -10.21 -8.04 -1.96
C ALA A 7 -8.92 -7.22 -1.80
N THR A 8 -8.17 -7.51 -0.72
CA THR A 8 -6.84 -6.95 -0.45
C THR A 8 -5.80 -8.06 -0.48
N ALA A 9 -4.71 -7.84 -1.20
CA ALA A 9 -3.56 -8.74 -1.27
C ALA A 9 -2.65 -8.58 -0.04
N ARG A 10 -1.72 -9.52 0.12
CA ARG A 10 -0.77 -9.55 1.25
C ARG A 10 0.09 -8.27 1.36
N ASP A 11 0.45 -7.68 0.25
CA ASP A 11 1.24 -6.45 0.15
C ASP A 11 0.40 -5.17 0.27
N GLY A 12 -0.91 -5.30 0.50
CA GLY A 12 -1.83 -4.17 0.62
C GLY A 12 -2.44 -3.71 -0.71
N ALA A 13 -2.05 -4.28 -1.84
CA ALA A 13 -2.67 -3.97 -3.13
C ALA A 13 -4.12 -4.47 -3.18
N GLY A 14 -4.98 -3.77 -3.87
CA GLY A 14 -6.32 -4.25 -4.21
C GLY A 14 -6.25 -5.45 -5.15
N VAL A 15 -7.21 -6.34 -5.08
CA VAL A 15 -7.34 -7.50 -5.98
C VAL A 15 -8.57 -7.35 -6.83
N ALA A 16 -8.39 -7.36 -8.14
CA ALA A 16 -9.45 -7.35 -9.13
C ALA A 16 -9.28 -8.51 -10.12
N ARG A 17 -10.27 -8.71 -10.99
CA ARG A 17 -10.19 -9.65 -12.10
C ARG A 17 -10.50 -8.96 -13.41
N ALA A 18 -9.69 -9.24 -14.43
CA ALA A 18 -10.01 -8.87 -15.80
C ALA A 18 -11.14 -9.74 -16.36
N GLU A 19 -11.72 -9.34 -17.49
CA GLU A 19 -12.77 -10.09 -18.19
C GLU A 19 -12.34 -11.52 -18.56
N ASP A 20 -11.06 -11.73 -18.86
CA ASP A 20 -10.47 -13.04 -19.16
C ASP A 20 -10.23 -13.90 -17.90
N GLY A 21 -10.60 -13.40 -16.70
CA GLY A 21 -10.42 -14.07 -15.41
C GLY A 21 -9.04 -13.89 -14.77
N ARG A 22 -8.10 -13.21 -15.43
CA ARG A 22 -6.77 -12.92 -14.91
C ARG A 22 -6.85 -12.07 -13.65
N VAL A 23 -6.05 -12.42 -12.64
CA VAL A 23 -5.94 -11.62 -11.40
C VAL A 23 -5.13 -10.38 -11.69
N ILE A 24 -5.62 -9.23 -11.22
CA ILE A 24 -4.92 -7.95 -11.29
C ILE A 24 -4.72 -7.43 -9.87
N PHE A 25 -3.46 -7.19 -9.51
CA PHE A 25 -3.08 -6.52 -8.27
C PHE A 25 -3.01 -5.01 -8.54
N VAL A 26 -3.81 -4.24 -7.83
CA VAL A 26 -4.01 -2.80 -8.08
C VAL A 26 -3.39 -1.99 -6.95
N GLU A 27 -2.27 -1.34 -7.22
CA GLU A 27 -1.61 -0.45 -6.26
C GLU A 27 -2.47 0.79 -6.00
N GLY A 28 -2.71 1.10 -4.71
CA GLY A 28 -3.46 2.28 -4.30
C GLY A 28 -4.98 2.13 -4.32
N ALA A 29 -5.51 0.92 -4.54
CA ALA A 29 -6.95 0.63 -4.51
C ALA A 29 -7.38 -0.07 -3.22
N LEU A 30 -8.62 0.18 -2.79
CA LEU A 30 -9.26 -0.49 -1.66
C LEU A 30 -10.33 -1.47 -2.16
N ALA A 31 -10.55 -2.53 -1.39
CA ALA A 31 -11.65 -3.45 -1.65
C ALA A 31 -13.01 -2.70 -1.58
N GLY A 32 -13.88 -2.98 -2.56
CA GLY A 32 -15.16 -2.31 -2.74
C GLY A 32 -15.13 -1.14 -3.71
N GLU A 33 -13.96 -0.64 -4.11
CA GLU A 33 -13.84 0.48 -5.04
C GLU A 33 -13.98 0.05 -6.50
N THR A 34 -14.56 0.94 -7.30
CA THR A 34 -14.45 0.92 -8.76
C THR A 34 -13.40 1.92 -9.18
N VAL A 35 -12.38 1.46 -9.90
CA VAL A 35 -11.20 2.27 -10.24
C VAL A 35 -10.85 2.16 -11.72
N THR A 36 -10.30 3.25 -12.26
CA THR A 36 -9.59 3.22 -13.54
C THR A 36 -8.11 2.98 -13.27
N VAL A 37 -7.50 2.06 -14.02
CA VAL A 37 -6.12 1.65 -13.79
C VAL A 37 -5.28 1.67 -15.05
N GLU A 38 -3.98 1.87 -14.85
CA GLU A 38 -2.91 1.64 -15.81
C GLU A 38 -2.17 0.35 -15.44
N VAL A 39 -2.02 -0.57 -16.41
CA VAL A 39 -1.25 -1.80 -16.21
C VAL A 39 0.23 -1.49 -16.29
N ILE A 40 0.99 -1.87 -15.26
CA ILE A 40 2.43 -1.59 -15.13
C ILE A 40 3.28 -2.85 -15.28
N GLU A 41 2.68 -4.05 -15.10
CA GLU A 41 3.37 -5.31 -15.25
C GLU A 41 2.40 -6.41 -15.71
N ILE A 42 2.83 -7.27 -16.61
CA ILE A 42 2.04 -8.39 -17.12
C ILE A 42 2.85 -9.68 -16.99
N ASP A 43 2.32 -10.63 -16.22
CA ASP A 43 2.79 -12.02 -16.14
C ASP A 43 1.78 -12.96 -16.82
N LYS A 44 2.15 -14.23 -16.99
CA LYS A 44 1.28 -15.25 -17.58
C LYS A 44 -0.03 -15.48 -16.83
N ARG A 45 -0.05 -15.32 -15.51
CA ARG A 45 -1.19 -15.65 -14.63
C ARG A 45 -1.78 -14.47 -13.89
N TRP A 46 -1.08 -13.36 -13.83
CA TRP A 46 -1.50 -12.15 -13.12
C TRP A 46 -0.98 -10.91 -13.83
N SER A 47 -1.48 -9.77 -13.43
CA SER A 47 -0.97 -8.45 -13.83
C SER A 47 -0.89 -7.55 -12.62
N ARG A 48 -0.04 -6.55 -12.67
CA ARG A 48 0.01 -5.45 -11.70
C ARG A 48 -0.42 -4.16 -12.39
N ALA A 49 -1.21 -3.38 -11.70
CA ALA A 49 -1.72 -2.11 -12.19
C ALA A 49 -1.62 -1.05 -11.09
N ARG A 50 -1.71 0.20 -11.48
CA ARG A 50 -1.78 1.36 -10.58
C ARG A 50 -3.08 2.10 -10.82
N VAL A 51 -3.70 2.60 -9.75
CA VAL A 51 -4.88 3.48 -9.84
C VAL A 51 -4.52 4.77 -10.57
N VAL A 52 -5.33 5.11 -11.56
CA VAL A 52 -5.31 6.40 -12.26
C VAL A 52 -6.42 7.29 -11.70
N ASP A 53 -7.62 6.71 -11.50
CA ASP A 53 -8.76 7.42 -10.95
C ASP A 53 -9.64 6.47 -10.13
N VAL A 54 -10.35 7.02 -9.14
CA VAL A 54 -11.28 6.28 -8.28
C VAL A 54 -12.69 6.77 -8.59
N LEU A 55 -13.47 5.92 -9.28
CA LEU A 55 -14.81 6.26 -9.76
C LEU A 55 -15.86 6.15 -8.65
N ASP A 56 -15.74 5.11 -7.82
CA ASP A 56 -16.60 4.87 -6.66
C ASP A 56 -15.71 4.58 -5.43
N PRO A 57 -15.42 5.62 -4.64
CA PRO A 57 -14.49 5.50 -3.52
C PRO A 57 -15.09 4.77 -2.33
N SER A 58 -14.27 3.97 -1.66
CA SER A 58 -14.57 3.43 -0.33
C SER A 58 -14.76 4.57 0.69
N PRO A 59 -15.70 4.45 1.66
CA PRO A 59 -15.82 5.38 2.77
C PRO A 59 -14.55 5.46 3.64
N GLU A 60 -13.70 4.44 3.55
CA GLU A 60 -12.42 4.35 4.28
C GLU A 60 -11.25 4.99 3.53
N ARG A 61 -11.49 5.53 2.35
CA ARG A 61 -10.48 6.26 1.59
C ARG A 61 -10.31 7.67 2.16
N VAL A 62 -9.05 8.05 2.36
CA VAL A 62 -8.67 9.41 2.79
C VAL A 62 -7.71 10.04 1.79
N PRO A 63 -7.66 11.38 1.70
CA PRO A 63 -6.62 12.07 0.94
C PRO A 63 -5.22 11.69 1.44
N VAL A 64 -4.28 11.47 0.52
CA VAL A 64 -2.88 11.19 0.88
C VAL A 64 -2.22 12.46 1.37
N PRO A 65 -1.79 12.55 2.65
CA PRO A 65 -1.26 13.79 3.23
C PRO A 65 0.20 14.07 2.86
N CYS A 66 0.89 13.11 2.24
CA CYS A 66 2.33 13.16 1.99
C CYS A 66 2.62 13.53 0.53
N VAL A 67 3.23 14.70 0.31
CA VAL A 67 3.64 15.17 -1.02
C VAL A 67 4.68 14.25 -1.68
N HIS A 68 5.55 13.63 -0.90
CA HIS A 68 6.56 12.69 -1.41
C HIS A 68 5.92 11.40 -1.93
N ARG A 69 4.84 10.93 -1.26
CA ARG A 69 4.07 9.79 -1.75
C ARG A 69 3.37 10.10 -3.07
N LEU A 70 2.81 11.29 -3.20
CA LEU A 70 2.22 11.78 -4.46
C LEU A 70 3.27 11.91 -5.57
N ALA A 71 4.51 12.24 -5.21
CA ALA A 71 5.65 12.28 -6.13
C ALA A 71 6.27 10.90 -6.42
N GLY A 72 5.67 9.80 -5.93
CA GLY A 72 6.09 8.44 -6.23
C GLY A 72 6.93 7.73 -5.16
N CYS A 73 7.18 8.34 -3.99
CA CYS A 73 7.91 7.68 -2.90
C CYS A 73 7.29 6.33 -2.54
N GLY A 74 8.10 5.27 -2.54
CA GLY A 74 7.69 3.89 -2.20
C GLY A 74 7.74 3.57 -0.70
N GLY A 75 7.91 4.56 0.18
CA GLY A 75 8.07 4.33 1.62
C GLY A 75 6.80 3.96 2.37
N CYS A 76 5.61 4.28 1.83
CA CYS A 76 4.32 4.10 2.49
C CYS A 76 3.24 3.66 1.50
N ASP A 77 2.59 2.51 1.75
CA ASP A 77 1.62 1.94 0.82
C ASP A 77 0.16 2.26 1.18
N LEU A 78 -0.13 2.57 2.46
CA LEU A 78 -1.49 2.66 3.00
C LEU A 78 -1.91 4.08 3.42
N LEU A 79 -1.23 5.14 2.98
CA LEU A 79 -1.58 6.52 3.35
C LEU A 79 -2.94 6.98 2.82
N HIS A 80 -3.50 6.28 1.85
CA HIS A 80 -4.85 6.53 1.30
C HIS A 80 -5.96 5.83 2.10
N VAL A 81 -5.62 5.12 3.18
CA VAL A 81 -6.54 4.33 4.01
C VAL A 81 -6.69 4.98 5.38
N ALA A 82 -7.91 5.15 5.84
CA ALA A 82 -8.20 5.67 7.19
C ALA A 82 -7.47 4.82 8.26
N ALA A 83 -6.79 5.48 9.20
CA ALA A 83 -5.92 4.82 10.19
C ALA A 83 -6.66 3.74 11.01
N GLY A 84 -7.91 4.03 11.42
CA GLY A 84 -8.73 3.05 12.15
C GLY A 84 -9.05 1.81 11.33
N PHE A 85 -9.26 1.95 10.02
CA PHE A 85 -9.55 0.84 9.12
C PHE A 85 -8.30 -0.01 8.82
N GLN A 86 -7.11 0.59 8.81
CA GLN A 86 -5.85 -0.13 8.54
C GLN A 86 -5.63 -1.31 9.48
N LEU A 87 -6.02 -1.21 10.75
CA LEU A 87 -5.86 -2.30 11.71
C LEU A 87 -6.70 -3.52 11.31
N GLY A 88 -7.98 -3.32 11.02
CA GLY A 88 -8.86 -4.40 10.56
C GLY A 88 -8.38 -5.02 9.24
N MET A 89 -7.93 -4.20 8.29
CA MET A 89 -7.37 -4.66 7.03
C MET A 89 -6.12 -5.53 7.23
N LYS A 90 -5.19 -5.10 8.09
CA LYS A 90 -3.97 -5.87 8.42
C LYS A 90 -4.32 -7.20 9.13
N ALA A 91 -5.30 -7.19 10.04
CA ALA A 91 -5.82 -8.41 10.67
C ALA A 91 -6.36 -9.39 9.62
N GLY A 92 -7.19 -8.91 8.71
CA GLY A 92 -7.75 -9.72 7.62
C GLY A 92 -6.67 -10.34 6.73
N ILE A 93 -5.62 -9.60 6.40
CA ILE A 93 -4.47 -10.12 5.64
C ILE A 93 -3.80 -11.29 6.40
N VAL A 94 -3.56 -11.14 7.70
CA VAL A 94 -2.93 -12.18 8.53
C VAL A 94 -3.81 -13.45 8.56
N VAL A 95 -5.11 -13.29 8.83
CA VAL A 95 -6.08 -14.40 8.83
C VAL A 95 -6.06 -15.15 7.50
N GLU A 96 -6.12 -14.43 6.39
CA GLU A 96 -6.12 -15.04 5.07
C GLU A 96 -4.80 -15.77 4.77
N GLN A 97 -3.64 -15.25 5.21
CA GLN A 97 -2.36 -15.96 5.05
C GLN A 97 -2.32 -17.25 5.88
N LEU A 98 -2.83 -17.24 7.12
CA LEU A 98 -2.91 -18.43 7.96
C LEU A 98 -3.83 -19.46 7.35
N ARG A 99 -5.01 -19.06 6.89
CA ARG A 99 -5.98 -19.93 6.21
C ARG A 99 -5.37 -20.60 4.96
N ARG A 100 -4.62 -19.85 4.14
CA ARG A 100 -3.91 -20.39 2.96
C ARG A 100 -2.81 -21.39 3.35
N ALA A 101 -2.20 -21.21 4.50
CA ALA A 101 -1.21 -22.13 5.06
C ALA A 101 -1.85 -23.36 5.73
N GLY A 102 -3.19 -23.50 5.73
CA GLY A 102 -3.91 -24.59 6.39
C GLY A 102 -3.98 -24.44 7.91
N VAL A 103 -3.73 -23.26 8.44
CA VAL A 103 -3.81 -22.98 9.87
C VAL A 103 -5.16 -22.33 10.17
N ASP A 104 -5.98 -23.02 10.96
CA ASP A 104 -7.20 -22.46 11.53
C ASP A 104 -6.84 -21.74 12.84
N ALA A 105 -6.86 -20.42 12.81
CA ALA A 105 -6.51 -19.59 13.96
C ALA A 105 -7.57 -18.52 14.19
N PRO A 106 -7.81 -18.11 15.44
CA PRO A 106 -8.68 -16.98 15.73
C PRO A 106 -8.09 -15.69 15.11
N SER A 107 -8.97 -14.72 14.88
CA SER A 107 -8.54 -13.40 14.41
C SER A 107 -7.53 -12.80 15.40
N PRO A 108 -6.43 -12.21 14.91
CA PRO A 108 -5.42 -11.62 15.78
C PRO A 108 -6.00 -10.42 16.52
N ILE A 109 -5.62 -10.25 17.77
CA ILE A 109 -5.89 -9.04 18.54
C ILE A 109 -4.82 -8.01 18.16
N LEU A 110 -5.22 -6.96 17.44
CA LEU A 110 -4.34 -5.87 17.07
C LEU A 110 -4.46 -4.74 18.07
N ARG A 111 -3.33 -4.17 18.43
CA ARG A 111 -3.27 -2.95 19.25
C ARG A 111 -2.61 -1.85 18.43
N PRO A 112 -3.20 -0.65 18.35
CA PRO A 112 -2.50 0.49 17.79
C PRO A 112 -1.27 0.78 18.65
N LEU A 113 -0.22 1.31 18.03
CA LEU A 113 0.86 1.93 18.79
C LEU A 113 0.34 3.25 19.36
N GLU A 114 0.60 3.49 20.65
CA GLU A 114 0.16 4.71 21.34
C GLU A 114 1.02 5.92 20.94
N ASP A 115 2.24 5.67 20.51
CA ASP A 115 3.18 6.70 20.07
C ASP A 115 3.13 6.90 18.55
N ASP A 116 2.86 8.13 18.15
CA ASP A 116 2.80 8.58 16.74
C ASP A 116 4.22 8.89 16.18
N HIS A 117 5.26 8.42 16.83
CA HIS A 117 6.65 8.76 16.52
C HIS A 117 7.24 8.04 15.29
N GLY A 118 6.45 7.27 14.58
CA GLY A 118 6.88 6.65 13.35
C GLY A 118 7.92 5.53 13.54
N ARG A 119 8.69 5.32 12.49
CA ARG A 119 9.69 4.24 12.44
C ARG A 119 10.99 4.68 13.10
N THR A 120 11.48 3.91 14.07
CA THR A 120 12.79 4.09 14.72
C THR A 120 13.95 3.47 13.93
N THR A 121 13.64 2.76 12.85
CA THR A 121 14.63 2.16 11.94
C THR A 121 14.14 2.28 10.50
N VAL A 122 15.00 2.79 9.63
CA VAL A 122 14.71 2.93 8.20
C VAL A 122 15.84 2.36 7.36
N ARG A 123 15.50 1.89 6.16
CA ARG A 123 16.47 1.56 5.13
C ARG A 123 16.41 2.63 4.05
N ALA A 124 17.40 3.48 4.02
CA ALA A 124 17.54 4.53 3.02
C ALA A 124 18.47 4.09 1.87
N ALA A 125 18.23 4.62 0.69
CA ALA A 125 19.21 4.67 -0.38
C ALA A 125 20.01 5.97 -0.25
N VAL A 126 21.22 6.03 -0.84
CA VAL A 126 22.03 7.25 -0.85
C VAL A 126 22.10 7.75 -2.29
N LEU A 127 21.77 9.03 -2.48
CA LEU A 127 21.89 9.77 -3.73
C LEU A 127 22.63 11.08 -3.45
N ASP A 128 23.76 11.30 -4.09
CA ASP A 128 24.60 12.49 -3.94
C ASP A 128 24.93 12.83 -2.46
N GLY A 129 25.24 11.80 -1.67
CA GLY A 129 25.57 11.94 -0.24
C GLY A 129 24.37 12.17 0.69
N ARG A 130 23.13 12.14 0.17
CA ARG A 130 21.89 12.34 0.93
C ARG A 130 21.10 11.04 1.04
N ALA A 131 20.52 10.79 2.22
CA ALA A 131 19.60 9.67 2.42
C ALA A 131 18.24 9.92 1.76
N GLY A 132 17.68 8.90 1.12
CA GLY A 132 16.38 8.99 0.46
C GLY A 132 15.69 7.65 0.35
N TYR A 133 14.50 7.65 -0.25
CA TYR A 133 13.70 6.46 -0.46
C TYR A 133 13.55 6.15 -1.94
N ARG A 134 13.46 4.87 -2.27
CA ARG A 134 13.21 4.47 -3.65
C ARG A 134 11.81 4.86 -4.08
N ILE A 135 11.67 5.28 -5.32
CA ILE A 135 10.38 5.39 -6.00
C ILE A 135 9.79 3.99 -6.16
N GLY A 136 8.49 3.87 -5.95
CA GLY A 136 7.79 2.59 -6.02
C GLY A 136 8.00 1.90 -7.38
N GLY A 137 8.49 0.65 -7.35
CA GLY A 137 8.79 -0.12 -8.56
C GLY A 137 10.01 0.34 -9.36
N SER A 138 10.86 1.24 -8.82
CA SER A 138 12.04 1.79 -9.48
C SER A 138 13.30 1.69 -8.61
N HIS A 139 14.45 1.90 -9.25
CA HIS A 139 15.73 2.12 -8.58
C HIS A 139 16.01 3.61 -8.31
N ASP A 140 15.20 4.50 -8.86
CA ASP A 140 15.32 5.93 -8.64
C ASP A 140 15.06 6.29 -7.18
N VAL A 141 15.67 7.37 -6.72
CA VAL A 141 15.64 7.80 -5.33
C VAL A 141 15.02 9.18 -5.24
N ILE A 142 14.07 9.33 -4.33
CA ILE A 142 13.55 10.61 -3.89
C ILE A 142 14.13 10.93 -2.51
N VAL A 143 14.67 12.14 -2.35
CA VAL A 143 15.22 12.64 -1.09
C VAL A 143 14.19 13.59 -0.48
N PRO A 144 13.41 13.16 0.52
CA PRO A 144 12.45 14.04 1.18
C PRO A 144 13.19 15.07 2.07
N GLU A 145 12.61 16.23 2.23
CA GLU A 145 13.09 17.20 3.23
C GLU A 145 12.73 16.74 4.65
N THR A 146 11.55 16.16 4.79
CA THR A 146 11.05 15.56 6.04
C THR A 146 10.22 14.33 5.73
N CYS A 147 10.15 13.38 6.65
CA CYS A 147 9.35 12.16 6.51
C CYS A 147 8.51 11.89 7.75
N GLY A 148 7.24 12.25 7.74
CA GLY A 148 6.32 12.01 8.87
C GLY A 148 6.08 10.53 9.24
N ALA A 149 6.68 9.58 8.53
CA ALA A 149 6.64 8.15 8.87
C ALA A 149 7.86 7.68 9.68
N VAL A 150 8.79 8.59 9.99
CA VAL A 150 10.06 8.31 10.67
C VAL A 150 10.12 9.14 11.95
N ASP A 151 10.69 8.55 13.00
CA ASP A 151 10.95 9.26 14.24
C ASP A 151 11.90 10.44 13.95
N PRO A 152 11.62 11.67 14.48
CA PRO A 152 12.47 12.84 14.25
C PRO A 152 13.95 12.66 14.67
N LEU A 153 14.24 11.75 15.62
CA LEU A 153 15.61 11.44 15.99
C LEU A 153 16.38 10.63 14.93
N VAL A 154 15.66 9.99 14.01
CA VAL A 154 16.25 9.21 12.92
C VAL A 154 16.45 10.09 11.66
N GLU A 155 15.78 11.23 11.58
CA GLU A 155 15.91 12.19 10.48
C GLU A 155 17.12 13.13 10.62
N GLN A 156 17.78 13.16 11.78
CA GLN A 156 18.99 13.99 12.04
C GLN A 156 20.24 13.36 11.44
#